data_97ec25a10e3f26e469e3c16c7b1c5407
#
_entry.id   97ec25a10e3f26e469e3c16c7b1c5407
#
_cell.length_a   1.000
_cell.length_b   1.000
_cell.length_c   1.000
_cell.angle_alpha   90.00
_cell.angle_beta   90.00
_cell.angle_gamma   90.00
#
_symmetry.space_group_name_H-M   'P 1'
#
loop_
_entity.id
_entity.type
_entity.pdbx_description
1 polymer ?
#
loop_
_entity_poly.entity_id
_entity_poly.type
_entity_poly.pdbx_seq_one_letter_code
_entity_poly.pdbx_strand_id
1 'polypeptide(L)'
;MPRGRSNNGSGTIIQHKGRTKEYQIVFTVDGKRKSGGYYKTRAEASAALRDYTTSVDKGEYIEPQKMPLSEWLKVWVDEYCCDIKESTKIQYRGYIKNHINPTLGNICLCNLQPHMIQRFINHLEYQGKKKAQKISYKTRKNVHGCLSAALERAVKIRYLKENPASGCTIPRDDEDVRNQVVSPLNTAQIILFTKEIKGARFERFYLIALYTGMRLSEILGLQWDRVDFETGELVVSKQLAMKREKGSPRKLTSPKSRKVRTIVIPKAAIDILRAEQKTQYQNRLKAGTEWDNELNLVFTDEFGKSLPHASIEHEFKKIMVRIKLPERRFHDLRHTFATEAIRAGVDVETVSKTLGHFSVGFTLDVYGHVTQEMKEEAARRIQESINRRAMG
;
A
#
# COMPACT_ATOMS: atom_id res chain seq x y z
N MET A 1 -57.31 28.60 12.68
CA MET A 1 -56.94 27.25 13.16
C MET A 1 -55.52 26.95 12.73
N PRO A 2 -54.61 26.58 13.62
CA PRO A 2 -53.24 26.21 13.21
C PRO A 2 -53.34 24.92 12.38
N ARG A 3 -52.71 24.93 11.19
CA ARG A 3 -52.59 23.75 10.34
C ARG A 3 -51.82 22.68 11.12
N GLY A 4 -52.49 21.56 11.39
CA GLY A 4 -51.90 20.42 12.08
C GLY A 4 -50.62 19.99 11.35
N ARG A 5 -49.57 19.60 12.11
CA ARG A 5 -48.35 19.01 11.58
C ARG A 5 -48.74 17.77 10.77
N SER A 6 -48.39 17.74 9.48
CA SER A 6 -48.57 16.54 8.67
C SER A 6 -47.72 15.41 9.22
N ASN A 7 -48.32 14.21 9.37
CA ASN A 7 -47.61 13.02 9.87
C ASN A 7 -46.46 12.66 8.96
N ASN A 8 -45.40 12.06 9.56
CA ASN A 8 -44.29 11.45 8.80
C ASN A 8 -44.87 10.49 7.76
N GLY A 9 -44.30 10.46 6.56
CA GLY A 9 -44.76 9.60 5.46
C GLY A 9 -45.93 10.18 4.67
N SER A 10 -46.61 11.25 5.14
CA SER A 10 -47.66 11.89 4.33
C SER A 10 -47.08 12.62 3.13
N GLY A 11 -47.67 12.46 1.95
CA GLY A 11 -47.16 13.09 0.73
C GLY A 11 -48.29 13.58 -0.18
N THR A 12 -47.92 14.51 -1.09
CA THR A 12 -48.89 15.15 -2.02
C THR A 12 -48.22 15.28 -3.39
N ILE A 13 -49.01 15.14 -4.46
CA ILE A 13 -48.63 15.40 -5.84
C ILE A 13 -49.18 16.79 -6.22
N ILE A 14 -48.28 17.68 -6.63
CA ILE A 14 -48.62 19.04 -7.08
C ILE A 14 -48.41 19.10 -8.59
N GLN A 15 -49.43 19.56 -9.32
CA GLN A 15 -49.32 19.77 -10.78
C GLN A 15 -48.89 21.19 -11.10
N HIS A 16 -47.87 21.35 -11.91
CA HIS A 16 -47.36 22.61 -12.42
C HIS A 16 -47.56 22.65 -13.95
N LYS A 17 -48.73 23.19 -14.39
CA LYS A 17 -49.07 23.28 -15.81
C LYS A 17 -48.00 24.06 -16.60
N GLY A 18 -47.70 23.61 -17.83
CA GLY A 18 -46.77 24.25 -18.71
C GLY A 18 -45.28 23.87 -18.56
N ARG A 19 -44.97 22.87 -17.75
CA ARG A 19 -43.60 22.29 -17.61
C ARG A 19 -43.51 20.96 -18.33
N THR A 20 -42.38 20.64 -18.87
CA THR A 20 -42.09 19.30 -19.47
C THR A 20 -42.29 18.13 -18.49
N LYS A 21 -42.11 18.40 -17.19
CA LYS A 21 -42.37 17.48 -16.08
C LYS A 21 -43.34 18.20 -15.15
N GLU A 22 -44.64 17.94 -15.29
CA GLU A 22 -45.66 18.71 -14.62
C GLU A 22 -45.95 18.29 -13.18
N TYR A 23 -45.61 17.06 -12.80
CA TYR A 23 -46.04 16.51 -11.51
C TYR A 23 -44.90 16.49 -10.52
N GLN A 24 -44.93 17.35 -9.50
CA GLN A 24 -44.01 17.39 -8.40
C GLN A 24 -44.54 16.58 -7.23
N ILE A 25 -43.70 15.71 -6.65
CA ILE A 25 -44.03 15.05 -5.38
C ILE A 25 -43.40 15.81 -4.21
N VAL A 26 -44.19 15.93 -3.15
CA VAL A 26 -43.74 16.51 -1.88
C VAL A 26 -44.19 15.57 -0.77
N PHE A 27 -43.31 15.22 0.14
CA PHE A 27 -43.56 14.33 1.27
C PHE A 27 -42.90 14.87 2.54
N THR A 28 -43.31 14.34 3.70
CA THR A 28 -42.83 14.81 5.00
C THR A 28 -41.89 13.81 5.62
N VAL A 29 -40.71 14.30 6.04
CA VAL A 29 -39.70 13.54 6.80
C VAL A 29 -39.30 14.37 8.02
N ASP A 30 -39.39 13.80 9.20
CA ASP A 30 -39.10 14.45 10.50
C ASP A 30 -39.75 15.83 10.64
N GLY A 31 -41.02 15.92 10.22
CA GLY A 31 -41.81 17.15 10.27
C GLY A 31 -41.46 18.21 9.22
N LYS A 32 -40.49 17.92 8.32
CA LYS A 32 -40.06 18.84 7.24
C LYS A 32 -40.58 18.35 5.88
N ARG A 33 -41.09 19.27 5.09
CA ARG A 33 -41.48 18.98 3.70
C ARG A 33 -40.28 18.85 2.80
N LYS A 34 -40.19 17.73 2.06
CA LYS A 34 -39.11 17.43 1.09
C LYS A 34 -39.71 17.26 -0.30
N SER A 35 -38.99 17.69 -1.34
CA SER A 35 -39.38 17.45 -2.73
C SER A 35 -38.74 16.13 -3.20
N GLY A 36 -39.55 15.22 -3.73
CA GLY A 36 -39.12 13.96 -4.31
C GLY A 36 -38.88 14.04 -5.84
N GLY A 37 -38.89 15.25 -6.41
CA GLY A 37 -38.61 15.44 -7.82
C GLY A 37 -39.84 15.75 -8.66
N TYR A 38 -39.65 15.84 -9.99
CA TYR A 38 -40.69 16.16 -10.99
C TYR A 38 -40.79 15.02 -12.01
N TYR A 39 -42.04 14.67 -12.34
CA TYR A 39 -42.38 13.54 -13.22
C TYR A 39 -43.22 13.99 -14.41
N LYS A 40 -43.20 13.25 -15.52
CA LYS A 40 -43.95 13.56 -16.72
C LYS A 40 -45.45 13.24 -16.56
N THR A 41 -45.75 12.12 -15.89
CA THR A 41 -47.11 11.65 -15.70
C THR A 41 -47.47 11.57 -14.22
N ARG A 42 -48.77 11.68 -13.93
CA ARG A 42 -49.32 11.51 -12.56
C ARG A 42 -49.10 10.09 -12.05
N ALA A 43 -49.10 9.09 -12.92
CA ALA A 43 -48.89 7.70 -12.57
C ALA A 43 -47.45 7.47 -12.07
N GLU A 44 -46.45 7.99 -12.78
CA GLU A 44 -45.03 7.96 -12.36
C GLU A 44 -44.85 8.68 -11.01
N ALA A 45 -45.45 9.86 -10.85
CA ALA A 45 -45.38 10.60 -9.60
C ALA A 45 -46.04 9.82 -8.43
N SER A 46 -47.16 9.15 -8.68
CA SER A 46 -47.86 8.36 -7.66
C SER A 46 -47.06 7.12 -7.25
N ALA A 47 -46.39 6.44 -8.18
CA ALA A 47 -45.54 5.32 -7.89
C ALA A 47 -44.33 5.77 -7.07
N ALA A 48 -43.62 6.82 -7.49
CA ALA A 48 -42.49 7.38 -6.77
C ALA A 48 -42.85 7.89 -5.38
N LEU A 49 -44.03 8.51 -5.22
CA LEU A 49 -44.51 8.95 -3.91
C LEU A 49 -44.72 7.77 -2.96
N ARG A 50 -45.29 6.66 -3.43
CA ARG A 50 -45.44 5.44 -2.62
C ARG A 50 -44.10 4.88 -2.18
N ASP A 51 -43.11 4.86 -3.07
CA ASP A 51 -41.78 4.38 -2.74
C ASP A 51 -41.11 5.26 -1.67
N TYR A 52 -41.21 6.59 -1.80
CA TYR A 52 -40.70 7.53 -0.79
C TYR A 52 -41.40 7.39 0.56
N THR A 53 -42.75 7.35 0.57
CA THR A 53 -43.51 7.20 1.82
C THR A 53 -43.22 5.88 2.49
N THR A 54 -43.16 4.78 1.73
CA THR A 54 -42.81 3.47 2.26
C THR A 54 -41.40 3.46 2.84
N SER A 55 -40.42 4.11 2.19
CA SER A 55 -39.05 4.19 2.70
C SER A 55 -38.93 5.03 3.97
N VAL A 56 -39.75 6.10 4.09
CA VAL A 56 -39.83 6.92 5.32
C VAL A 56 -40.46 6.12 6.46
N ASP A 57 -41.55 5.41 6.22
CA ASP A 57 -42.25 4.60 7.22
C ASP A 57 -41.37 3.46 7.75
N LYS A 58 -40.54 2.87 6.89
CA LYS A 58 -39.53 1.85 7.26
C LYS A 58 -38.26 2.42 7.90
N GLY A 59 -38.10 3.74 7.97
CA GLY A 59 -36.87 4.38 8.44
C GLY A 59 -35.67 4.21 7.50
N GLU A 60 -35.91 3.80 6.25
CA GLU A 60 -34.91 3.56 5.21
C GLU A 60 -34.65 4.78 4.32
N TYR A 61 -35.40 5.86 4.51
CA TYR A 61 -35.21 7.07 3.71
C TYR A 61 -33.86 7.70 3.97
N ILE A 62 -33.09 7.94 2.89
CA ILE A 62 -31.82 8.65 2.90
C ILE A 62 -31.96 9.91 2.05
N GLU A 63 -31.66 11.07 2.64
CA GLU A 63 -31.65 12.32 1.91
C GLU A 63 -30.53 12.34 0.84
N PRO A 64 -30.91 12.56 -0.45
CA PRO A 64 -29.90 12.55 -1.51
C PRO A 64 -28.81 13.59 -1.28
N GLN A 65 -27.58 13.13 -1.13
CA GLN A 65 -26.42 14.01 -0.94
C GLN A 65 -25.99 14.59 -2.30
N LYS A 66 -26.21 15.88 -2.48
CA LYS A 66 -25.81 16.61 -3.71
C LYS A 66 -24.32 16.97 -3.72
N MET A 67 -23.58 16.60 -2.69
CA MET A 67 -22.14 16.79 -2.57
C MET A 67 -21.42 16.08 -3.73
N PRO A 68 -20.47 16.73 -4.44
CA PRO A 68 -19.62 16.07 -5.42
C PRO A 68 -18.76 14.97 -4.79
N LEU A 69 -18.47 13.91 -5.54
CA LEU A 69 -17.59 12.83 -5.06
C LEU A 69 -16.22 13.34 -4.60
N SER A 70 -15.65 14.31 -5.31
CA SER A 70 -14.34 14.91 -4.94
C SER A 70 -14.34 15.56 -3.57
N GLU A 71 -15.44 16.20 -3.18
CA GLU A 71 -15.60 16.80 -1.85
C GLU A 71 -15.76 15.71 -0.78
N TRP A 72 -16.60 14.70 -1.04
CA TRP A 72 -16.75 13.54 -0.14
C TRP A 72 -15.41 12.83 0.10
N LEU A 73 -14.63 12.55 -0.96
CA LEU A 73 -13.35 11.87 -0.85
C LEU A 73 -12.34 12.66 -0.01
N LYS A 74 -12.37 13.98 -0.08
CA LYS A 74 -11.55 14.85 0.78
C LYS A 74 -11.96 14.71 2.24
N VAL A 75 -13.25 14.87 2.54
CA VAL A 75 -13.80 14.70 3.90
C VAL A 75 -13.48 13.30 4.44
N TRP A 76 -13.64 12.26 3.63
CA TRP A 76 -13.35 10.90 4.03
C TRP A 76 -11.89 10.67 4.42
N VAL A 77 -10.94 11.19 3.64
CA VAL A 77 -9.52 11.04 3.98
C VAL A 77 -9.16 11.85 5.23
N ASP A 78 -9.69 13.06 5.37
CA ASP A 78 -9.31 13.98 6.44
C ASP A 78 -9.98 13.61 7.78
N GLU A 79 -11.25 13.18 7.78
CA GLU A 79 -12.03 12.94 9.00
C GLU A 79 -12.19 11.45 9.35
N TYR A 80 -12.35 10.56 8.37
CA TYR A 80 -12.69 9.16 8.61
C TYR A 80 -11.51 8.18 8.50
N CYS A 81 -10.35 8.65 8.08
CA CYS A 81 -9.15 7.82 7.98
C CYS A 81 -8.18 8.02 9.15
N CYS A 82 -8.66 8.37 10.37
CA CYS A 82 -7.82 8.68 11.53
C CYS A 82 -6.88 7.53 11.91
N ASP A 83 -7.36 6.28 11.87
CA ASP A 83 -6.61 5.08 12.26
C ASP A 83 -5.68 4.55 11.16
N ILE A 84 -5.73 5.15 9.97
CA ILE A 84 -4.92 4.70 8.82
C ILE A 84 -3.53 5.35 8.88
N LYS A 85 -2.50 4.53 8.62
CA LYS A 85 -1.12 5.04 8.53
C LYS A 85 -1.03 6.16 7.49
N GLU A 86 -0.27 7.18 7.82
CA GLU A 86 -0.13 8.35 6.95
C GLU A 86 0.40 8.01 5.53
N SER A 87 1.30 7.04 5.43
CA SER A 87 1.74 6.54 4.12
C SER A 87 0.58 6.05 3.24
N THR A 88 -0.43 5.43 3.84
CA THR A 88 -1.64 4.99 3.14
C THR A 88 -2.55 6.17 2.78
N LYS A 89 -2.67 7.17 3.67
CA LYS A 89 -3.41 8.41 3.37
C LYS A 89 -2.78 9.15 2.16
N ILE A 90 -1.45 9.22 2.10
CA ILE A 90 -0.73 9.81 0.95
C ILE A 90 -1.06 9.04 -0.33
N GLN A 91 -1.07 7.69 -0.28
CA GLN A 91 -1.49 6.87 -1.42
C GLN A 91 -2.94 7.14 -1.83
N TYR A 92 -3.86 7.21 -0.86
CA TYR A 92 -5.27 7.53 -1.13
C TYR A 92 -5.42 8.89 -1.78
N ARG A 93 -4.77 9.93 -1.24
CA ARG A 93 -4.74 11.27 -1.86
C ARG A 93 -4.18 11.22 -3.29
N GLY A 94 -3.15 10.40 -3.52
CA GLY A 94 -2.58 10.17 -4.85
C GLY A 94 -3.59 9.49 -5.81
N TYR A 95 -4.28 8.44 -5.38
CA TYR A 95 -5.31 7.78 -6.18
C TYR A 95 -6.50 8.69 -6.48
N ILE A 96 -6.95 9.44 -5.48
CA ILE A 96 -8.04 10.41 -5.63
C ILE A 96 -7.66 11.49 -6.65
N LYS A 97 -6.51 12.14 -6.47
CA LYS A 97 -6.07 13.24 -7.32
C LYS A 97 -5.80 12.82 -8.77
N ASN A 98 -5.09 11.70 -8.95
CA ASN A 98 -4.55 11.33 -10.25
C ASN A 98 -5.49 10.43 -11.06
N HIS A 99 -6.44 9.75 -10.41
CA HIS A 99 -7.26 8.75 -11.08
C HIS A 99 -8.75 8.98 -10.90
N ILE A 100 -9.25 9.16 -9.66
CA ILE A 100 -10.70 9.19 -9.40
C ILE A 100 -11.31 10.55 -9.76
N ASN A 101 -10.76 11.63 -9.25
CA ASN A 101 -11.31 12.98 -9.45
C ASN A 101 -11.38 13.43 -10.91
N PRO A 102 -10.40 13.12 -11.79
CA PRO A 102 -10.48 13.54 -13.20
C PRO A 102 -11.71 12.99 -13.94
N THR A 103 -12.22 11.83 -13.53
CA THR A 103 -13.32 11.15 -14.23
C THR A 103 -14.65 11.22 -13.45
N LEU A 104 -14.60 10.95 -12.15
CA LEU A 104 -15.80 10.80 -11.31
C LEU A 104 -16.02 11.97 -10.35
N GLY A 105 -15.01 12.82 -10.13
CA GLY A 105 -15.00 13.81 -9.05
C GLY A 105 -16.16 14.80 -9.06
N ASN A 106 -16.65 15.18 -10.24
CA ASN A 106 -17.75 16.16 -10.39
C ASN A 106 -19.15 15.52 -10.29
N ILE A 107 -19.23 14.18 -10.20
CA ILE A 107 -20.53 13.50 -10.09
C ILE A 107 -21.01 13.62 -8.65
N CYS A 108 -22.26 14.04 -8.46
CA CYS A 108 -22.87 14.05 -7.13
C CYS A 108 -22.94 12.62 -6.56
N LEU A 109 -22.71 12.49 -5.26
CA LEU A 109 -22.67 11.21 -4.57
C LEU A 109 -23.96 10.40 -4.80
N CYS A 110 -25.12 11.04 -4.73
CA CYS A 110 -26.44 10.41 -4.98
C CYS A 110 -26.68 9.97 -6.43
N ASN A 111 -25.87 10.44 -7.39
CA ASN A 111 -26.00 10.10 -8.81
C ASN A 111 -24.98 9.06 -9.28
N LEU A 112 -24.10 8.59 -8.39
CA LEU A 112 -23.13 7.55 -8.68
C LEU A 112 -23.84 6.20 -8.89
N GLN A 113 -23.60 5.59 -10.06
CA GLN A 113 -24.19 4.32 -10.45
C GLN A 113 -23.11 3.26 -10.66
N PRO A 114 -23.40 1.97 -10.41
CA PRO A 114 -22.42 0.87 -10.57
C PRO A 114 -21.79 0.83 -11.96
N HIS A 115 -22.56 1.05 -13.03
CA HIS A 115 -22.06 1.04 -14.41
C HIS A 115 -21.03 2.15 -14.69
N MET A 116 -21.17 3.32 -14.00
CA MET A 116 -20.19 4.42 -14.13
C MET A 116 -18.85 4.03 -13.53
N ILE A 117 -18.87 3.36 -12.38
CA ILE A 117 -17.67 2.88 -11.71
C ILE A 117 -17.02 1.75 -12.51
N GLN A 118 -17.81 0.81 -13.02
CA GLN A 118 -17.29 -0.25 -13.90
C GLN A 118 -16.61 0.32 -15.14
N ARG A 119 -17.27 1.29 -15.80
CA ARG A 119 -16.69 1.98 -16.97
C ARG A 119 -15.40 2.71 -16.60
N PHE A 120 -15.37 3.41 -15.47
CA PHE A 120 -14.15 4.06 -14.94
C PHE A 120 -13.01 3.04 -14.76
N ILE A 121 -13.26 1.89 -14.11
CA ILE A 121 -12.23 0.86 -13.87
C ILE A 121 -11.73 0.23 -15.17
N ASN A 122 -12.63 -0.01 -16.15
CA ASN A 122 -12.26 -0.57 -17.45
C ASN A 122 -11.35 0.35 -18.26
N HIS A 123 -11.56 1.67 -18.17
CA HIS A 123 -10.83 2.68 -18.92
C HIS A 123 -9.81 3.44 -18.08
N LEU A 124 -9.43 2.87 -16.91
CA LEU A 124 -8.49 3.50 -16.03
C LEU A 124 -7.09 3.52 -16.64
N GLU A 125 -6.69 4.71 -17.09
CA GLU A 125 -5.39 4.97 -17.68
C GLU A 125 -4.61 5.97 -16.83
N TYR A 126 -3.29 6.00 -17.00
CA TYR A 126 -2.45 6.98 -16.32
C TYR A 126 -2.55 8.34 -17.02
N GLN A 127 -3.18 9.30 -16.35
CA GLN A 127 -3.30 10.69 -16.85
C GLN A 127 -2.08 11.53 -16.43
N GLY A 128 -0.88 11.10 -16.79
CA GLY A 128 0.36 11.82 -16.52
C GLY A 128 0.92 12.54 -17.73
N LYS A 129 1.98 13.34 -17.54
CA LYS A 129 2.69 14.09 -18.61
C LYS A 129 3.34 13.19 -19.69
N LYS A 130 3.40 11.90 -19.49
CA LYS A 130 3.85 10.90 -20.47
C LYS A 130 2.63 10.21 -21.04
N LYS A 131 2.66 9.87 -22.36
CA LYS A 131 1.59 9.18 -23.12
C LYS A 131 0.81 8.18 -22.27
N ALA A 132 -0.50 8.09 -22.46
CA ALA A 132 -1.39 7.13 -21.82
C ALA A 132 -0.72 5.76 -21.61
N GLN A 133 -0.29 5.49 -20.38
CA GLN A 133 0.38 4.26 -20.03
C GLN A 133 -0.65 3.38 -19.32
N LYS A 134 -0.79 2.16 -19.80
CA LYS A 134 -1.69 1.16 -19.21
C LYS A 134 -1.35 0.96 -17.73
N ILE A 135 -2.36 1.01 -16.89
CA ILE A 135 -2.20 0.86 -15.44
C ILE A 135 -2.27 -0.62 -15.09
N SER A 136 -1.33 -1.11 -14.25
CA SER A 136 -1.29 -2.50 -13.81
C SER A 136 -2.57 -2.91 -13.05
N TYR A 137 -2.94 -4.18 -13.13
CA TYR A 137 -4.04 -4.77 -12.36
C TYR A 137 -3.99 -4.41 -10.87
N LYS A 138 -2.79 -4.49 -10.26
CA LYS A 138 -2.59 -4.13 -8.86
C LYS A 138 -2.96 -2.69 -8.57
N THR A 139 -2.61 -1.75 -9.46
CA THR A 139 -2.97 -0.33 -9.30
C THR A 139 -4.47 -0.14 -9.47
N ARG A 140 -5.10 -0.78 -10.48
CA ARG A 140 -6.58 -0.75 -10.65
C ARG A 140 -7.29 -1.27 -9.40
N LYS A 141 -6.84 -2.41 -8.85
CA LYS A 141 -7.37 -2.99 -7.61
C LYS A 141 -7.24 -2.03 -6.42
N ASN A 142 -6.10 -1.34 -6.29
CA ASN A 142 -5.87 -0.40 -5.21
C ASN A 142 -6.73 0.87 -5.36
N VAL A 143 -6.88 1.41 -6.58
CA VAL A 143 -7.75 2.57 -6.86
C VAL A 143 -9.21 2.21 -6.58
N HIS A 144 -9.68 1.06 -7.06
CA HIS A 144 -11.02 0.55 -6.75
C HIS A 144 -11.22 0.36 -5.25
N GLY A 145 -10.26 -0.27 -4.55
CA GLY A 145 -10.34 -0.47 -3.10
C GLY A 145 -10.41 0.84 -2.31
N CYS A 146 -9.68 1.88 -2.75
CA CYS A 146 -9.76 3.21 -2.16
C CYS A 146 -11.16 3.83 -2.35
N LEU A 147 -11.71 3.79 -3.57
CA LEU A 147 -13.04 4.30 -3.89
C LEU A 147 -14.12 3.53 -3.14
N SER A 148 -14.07 2.19 -3.18
CA SER A 148 -15.04 1.33 -2.50
C SER A 148 -15.06 1.56 -0.99
N ALA A 149 -13.88 1.72 -0.35
CA ALA A 149 -13.80 2.02 1.09
C ALA A 149 -14.42 3.37 1.45
N ALA A 150 -14.24 4.38 0.61
CA ALA A 150 -14.85 5.69 0.81
C ALA A 150 -16.37 5.64 0.66
N LEU A 151 -16.87 4.92 -0.35
CA LEU A 151 -18.32 4.77 -0.59
C LEU A 151 -18.97 3.88 0.47
N GLU A 152 -18.28 2.85 0.97
CA GLU A 152 -18.73 2.05 2.10
C GLU A 152 -18.90 2.88 3.38
N ARG A 153 -18.00 3.83 3.61
CA ARG A 153 -18.18 4.78 4.72
C ARG A 153 -19.40 5.68 4.49
N ALA A 154 -19.65 6.13 3.26
CA ALA A 154 -20.85 6.91 2.92
C ALA A 154 -22.15 6.12 3.20
N VAL A 155 -22.16 4.82 2.95
CA VAL A 155 -23.27 3.94 3.32
C VAL A 155 -23.44 3.87 4.84
N LYS A 156 -22.36 3.65 5.58
CA LYS A 156 -22.40 3.56 7.06
C LYS A 156 -22.91 4.82 7.75
N ILE A 157 -22.68 5.99 7.17
CA ILE A 157 -23.20 7.28 7.69
C ILE A 157 -24.51 7.71 7.02
N ARG A 158 -25.14 6.81 6.25
CA ARG A 158 -26.43 7.04 5.55
C ARG A 158 -26.41 8.18 4.52
N TYR A 159 -25.29 8.38 3.83
CA TYR A 159 -25.20 9.25 2.65
C TYR A 159 -25.58 8.50 1.37
N LEU A 160 -25.40 7.19 1.35
CA LEU A 160 -25.79 6.28 0.27
C LEU A 160 -26.60 5.11 0.86
N LYS A 161 -27.52 4.56 0.07
CA LYS A 161 -28.28 3.36 0.43
C LYS A 161 -27.42 2.10 0.29
N GLU A 162 -26.63 2.04 -0.76
CA GLU A 162 -25.74 0.93 -1.07
C GLU A 162 -24.43 1.43 -1.68
N ASN A 163 -23.41 0.61 -1.66
CA ASN A 163 -22.12 0.96 -2.23
C ASN A 163 -22.10 0.67 -3.74
N PRO A 164 -22.10 1.69 -4.62
CA PRO A 164 -22.13 1.47 -6.06
C PRO A 164 -20.83 0.89 -6.63
N ALA A 165 -19.75 0.78 -5.83
CA ALA A 165 -18.53 0.09 -6.22
C ALA A 165 -18.56 -1.41 -5.91
N SER A 166 -19.58 -1.90 -5.18
CA SER A 166 -19.74 -3.33 -4.91
C SER A 166 -20.00 -4.09 -6.20
N GLY A 167 -19.39 -5.27 -6.33
CA GLY A 167 -19.59 -6.14 -7.50
C GLY A 167 -18.88 -5.72 -8.78
N CYS A 168 -18.09 -4.63 -8.78
CA CYS A 168 -17.30 -4.27 -9.94
C CYS A 168 -16.22 -5.31 -10.24
N THR A 169 -16.13 -5.72 -11.50
CA THR A 169 -15.07 -6.60 -12.00
C THR A 169 -13.84 -5.80 -12.37
N ILE A 170 -12.66 -6.23 -11.89
CA ILE A 170 -11.41 -5.57 -12.20
C ILE A 170 -10.71 -6.37 -13.31
N PRO A 171 -10.54 -5.79 -14.53
CA PRO A 171 -9.92 -6.49 -15.63
C PRO A 171 -8.48 -6.89 -15.31
N ARG A 172 -8.12 -8.15 -15.65
CA ARG A 172 -6.74 -8.65 -15.62
C ARG A 172 -6.23 -8.77 -17.04
N ASP A 173 -4.99 -8.37 -17.25
CA ASP A 173 -4.27 -8.57 -18.50
C ASP A 173 -3.25 -9.72 -18.30
N ASP A 174 -2.95 -10.47 -19.36
CA ASP A 174 -1.99 -11.59 -19.31
C ASP A 174 -0.57 -11.14 -18.89
N GLU A 175 -0.20 -9.90 -19.20
CA GLU A 175 1.05 -9.30 -18.76
C GLU A 175 1.14 -9.09 -17.24
N ASP A 176 0.00 -8.86 -16.57
CA ASP A 176 -0.05 -8.68 -15.12
C ASP A 176 0.31 -9.98 -14.35
N VAL A 177 0.10 -11.13 -14.98
CA VAL A 177 0.44 -12.44 -14.41
C VAL A 177 1.95 -12.69 -14.48
N ARG A 178 2.59 -12.30 -15.58
CA ARG A 178 4.06 -12.47 -15.79
C ARG A 178 4.90 -11.59 -14.86
N ASN A 179 4.41 -10.42 -14.47
CA ASN A 179 5.13 -9.45 -13.64
C ASN A 179 5.12 -9.77 -12.13
N GLN A 180 4.51 -10.86 -11.69
CA GLN A 180 4.46 -11.27 -10.28
C GLN A 180 5.57 -12.23 -9.86
N VAL A 181 6.42 -12.68 -10.80
CA VAL A 181 7.50 -13.61 -10.48
C VAL A 181 8.55 -12.91 -9.62
N VAL A 182 8.68 -13.39 -8.38
CA VAL A 182 9.79 -13.02 -7.50
C VAL A 182 11.08 -13.53 -8.14
N SER A 183 12.05 -12.66 -8.32
CA SER A 183 13.25 -12.97 -9.06
C SER A 183 14.48 -12.65 -8.21
N PRO A 184 14.90 -13.57 -7.30
CA PRO A 184 16.14 -13.42 -6.55
C PRO A 184 17.34 -13.40 -7.49
N LEU A 185 18.44 -12.83 -7.04
CA LEU A 185 19.72 -12.95 -7.73
C LEU A 185 20.22 -14.39 -7.57
N ASN A 186 20.67 -15.02 -8.66
CA ASN A 186 21.35 -16.29 -8.59
C ASN A 186 22.83 -16.09 -8.16
N THR A 187 23.54 -17.19 -7.88
CA THR A 187 24.93 -17.14 -7.38
C THR A 187 25.86 -16.32 -8.28
N ALA A 188 25.80 -16.49 -9.60
CA ALA A 188 26.63 -15.70 -10.54
C ALA A 188 26.30 -14.21 -10.49
N GLN A 189 24.99 -13.87 -10.37
CA GLN A 189 24.53 -12.49 -10.26
C GLN A 189 24.90 -11.85 -8.91
N ILE A 190 24.92 -12.62 -7.81
CA ILE A 190 25.41 -12.17 -6.51
C ILE A 190 26.90 -11.81 -6.62
N ILE A 191 27.72 -12.66 -7.24
CA ILE A 191 29.15 -12.42 -7.45
C ILE A 191 29.36 -11.15 -8.30
N LEU A 192 28.64 -11.00 -9.40
CA LEU A 192 28.72 -9.81 -10.23
C LEU A 192 28.31 -8.55 -9.46
N PHE A 193 27.22 -8.63 -8.72
CA PHE A 193 26.71 -7.51 -7.92
C PHE A 193 27.71 -7.10 -6.84
N THR A 194 28.23 -8.04 -6.05
CA THR A 194 29.20 -7.76 -4.99
C THR A 194 30.51 -7.19 -5.53
N LYS A 195 30.95 -7.63 -6.72
CA LYS A 195 32.10 -7.05 -7.40
C LYS A 195 31.82 -5.61 -7.85
N GLU A 196 30.65 -5.34 -8.42
CA GLU A 196 30.29 -4.04 -8.98
C GLU A 196 30.05 -2.97 -7.91
N ILE A 197 29.55 -3.35 -6.73
CA ILE A 197 29.33 -2.40 -5.63
C ILE A 197 30.61 -2.04 -4.87
N LYS A 198 31.73 -2.73 -5.11
CA LYS A 198 32.99 -2.48 -4.41
C LYS A 198 33.46 -1.05 -4.66
N GLY A 199 33.63 -0.27 -3.59
CA GLY A 199 33.99 1.14 -3.64
C GLY A 199 32.81 2.08 -3.98
N ALA A 200 31.61 1.57 -4.22
CA ALA A 200 30.42 2.39 -4.43
C ALA A 200 30.02 3.12 -3.14
N ARG A 201 29.37 4.29 -3.28
CA ARG A 201 28.96 5.14 -2.17
C ARG A 201 28.15 4.39 -1.10
N PHE A 202 27.26 3.47 -1.52
CA PHE A 202 26.38 2.70 -0.64
C PHE A 202 26.75 1.22 -0.57
N GLU A 203 28.00 0.85 -0.83
CA GLU A 203 28.48 -0.55 -0.79
C GLU A 203 28.05 -1.26 0.50
N ARG A 204 28.39 -0.67 1.66
CA ARG A 204 28.09 -1.27 2.97
C ARG A 204 26.60 -1.40 3.23
N PHE A 205 25.81 -0.44 2.75
CA PHE A 205 24.35 -0.48 2.82
C PHE A 205 23.78 -1.68 2.04
N TYR A 206 24.28 -1.92 0.83
CA TYR A 206 23.84 -3.04 -0.01
C TYR A 206 24.29 -4.39 0.57
N LEU A 207 25.49 -4.47 1.14
CA LEU A 207 25.96 -5.68 1.80
C LEU A 207 25.12 -6.01 3.03
N ILE A 208 24.77 -5.04 3.87
CA ILE A 208 23.85 -5.26 5.00
C ILE A 208 22.48 -5.72 4.50
N ALA A 209 21.96 -5.19 3.39
CA ALA A 209 20.73 -5.68 2.79
C ALA A 209 20.81 -7.17 2.39
N LEU A 210 21.93 -7.60 1.81
CA LEU A 210 22.18 -9.00 1.42
C LEU A 210 22.31 -9.92 2.64
N TYR A 211 23.00 -9.48 3.71
CA TYR A 211 23.25 -10.32 4.89
C TYR A 211 22.06 -10.40 5.86
N THR A 212 21.10 -9.48 5.78
CA THR A 212 20.01 -9.39 6.77
C THR A 212 18.61 -9.55 6.17
N GLY A 213 18.46 -9.37 4.87
CA GLY A 213 17.15 -9.32 4.22
C GLY A 213 16.23 -8.19 4.71
N MET A 214 16.76 -7.18 5.40
CA MET A 214 15.98 -6.05 5.90
C MET A 214 15.39 -5.24 4.74
N ARG A 215 14.26 -4.58 5.00
CA ARG A 215 13.66 -3.63 4.03
C ARG A 215 14.50 -2.35 3.97
N LEU A 216 14.55 -1.69 2.81
CA LEU A 216 15.31 -0.46 2.63
C LEU A 216 15.00 0.58 3.73
N SER A 217 13.73 0.80 4.05
CA SER A 217 13.34 1.75 5.10
C SER A 217 13.75 1.30 6.52
N GLU A 218 13.88 -0.01 6.78
CA GLU A 218 14.37 -0.57 8.04
C GLU A 218 15.88 -0.36 8.18
N ILE A 219 16.66 -0.56 7.11
CA ILE A 219 18.11 -0.27 7.11
C ILE A 219 18.35 1.22 7.28
N LEU A 220 17.60 2.08 6.57
CA LEU A 220 17.66 3.54 6.74
C LEU A 220 17.29 4.01 8.16
N GLY A 221 16.45 3.26 8.86
CA GLY A 221 16.02 3.55 10.23
C GLY A 221 16.75 2.75 11.30
N LEU A 222 17.82 2.03 10.94
CA LEU A 222 18.64 1.28 11.88
C LEU A 222 19.43 2.25 12.76
N GLN A 223 19.41 2.01 14.06
CA GLN A 223 20.06 2.85 15.09
C GLN A 223 21.22 2.10 15.73
N TRP A 224 22.27 2.80 16.16
CA TRP A 224 23.45 2.18 16.77
C TRP A 224 23.13 1.47 18.09
N ASP A 225 22.20 1.96 18.87
CA ASP A 225 21.74 1.33 20.12
C ASP A 225 20.92 0.04 19.90
N ARG A 226 20.72 -0.36 18.66
CA ARG A 226 20.02 -1.59 18.23
C ARG A 226 20.97 -2.62 17.62
N VAL A 227 22.26 -2.40 17.69
CA VAL A 227 23.31 -3.30 17.20
C VAL A 227 24.18 -3.73 18.36
N ASP A 228 24.16 -5.00 18.69
CA ASP A 228 25.08 -5.61 19.65
C ASP A 228 26.25 -6.23 18.88
N PHE A 229 27.43 -5.67 19.05
CA PHE A 229 28.65 -6.12 18.39
C PHE A 229 29.31 -7.36 19.03
N GLU A 230 28.89 -7.73 20.23
CA GLU A 230 29.43 -8.91 20.95
C GLU A 230 28.62 -10.15 20.61
N THR A 231 27.29 -10.06 20.72
CA THR A 231 26.38 -11.17 20.40
C THR A 231 26.08 -11.28 18.91
N GLY A 232 26.31 -10.22 18.14
CA GLY A 232 25.91 -10.15 16.74
C GLY A 232 24.40 -9.98 16.57
N GLU A 233 23.69 -9.53 17.59
CA GLU A 233 22.26 -9.28 17.52
C GLU A 233 21.94 -7.88 16.98
N LEU A 234 20.95 -7.81 16.09
CA LEU A 234 20.43 -6.60 15.52
C LEU A 234 18.91 -6.54 15.71
N VAL A 235 18.43 -5.49 16.41
CA VAL A 235 17.01 -5.34 16.70
C VAL A 235 16.34 -4.40 15.70
N VAL A 236 15.46 -4.94 14.85
CA VAL A 236 14.67 -4.18 13.89
C VAL A 236 13.37 -3.72 14.55
N SER A 237 13.39 -2.54 15.16
CA SER A 237 12.26 -1.95 15.89
C SER A 237 11.65 -0.74 15.20
N LYS A 238 12.38 -0.09 14.29
CA LYS A 238 11.95 1.12 13.60
C LYS A 238 12.30 1.11 12.12
N GLN A 239 11.67 1.99 11.39
CA GLN A 239 11.94 2.28 9.99
C GLN A 239 11.91 3.79 9.76
N LEU A 240 12.72 4.30 8.84
CA LEU A 240 12.69 5.69 8.45
C LEU A 240 11.47 5.95 7.57
N ALA A 241 10.59 6.84 8.00
CA ALA A 241 9.42 7.23 7.20
C ALA A 241 9.84 8.01 5.96
N MET A 242 9.14 7.82 4.84
CA MET A 242 9.32 8.67 3.67
C MET A 242 8.93 10.11 4.01
N LYS A 243 9.67 11.10 3.49
CA LYS A 243 9.32 12.52 3.65
C LYS A 243 7.94 12.81 3.07
N ARG A 244 7.12 13.54 3.80
CA ARG A 244 5.78 13.98 3.36
C ARG A 244 5.87 15.21 2.46
N GLU A 245 6.69 16.17 2.87
CA GLU A 245 6.84 17.47 2.21
C GLU A 245 8.32 17.84 2.12
N LYS A 246 8.65 18.65 1.11
CA LYS A 246 10.00 19.17 0.94
C LYS A 246 10.34 20.04 2.17
N GLY A 247 11.37 19.66 2.92
CA GLY A 247 11.80 20.37 4.14
C GLY A 247 11.33 19.77 5.48
N SER A 248 10.31 18.89 5.50
CA SER A 248 9.87 18.29 6.77
C SER A 248 10.95 17.36 7.36
N PRO A 249 11.11 17.31 8.71
CA PRO A 249 12.06 16.41 9.35
C PRO A 249 11.68 14.96 9.10
N ARG A 250 12.67 14.08 8.97
CA ARG A 250 12.44 12.65 8.88
C ARG A 250 12.11 12.09 10.26
N LYS A 251 11.17 11.16 10.32
CA LYS A 251 10.73 10.53 11.56
C LYS A 251 10.90 9.02 11.49
N LEU A 252 11.32 8.45 12.61
CA LEU A 252 11.27 7.00 12.80
C LEU A 252 9.83 6.58 13.11
N THR A 253 9.39 5.49 12.49
CA THR A 253 8.06 4.90 12.69
C THR A 253 8.20 3.40 12.91
N SER A 254 7.16 2.77 13.45
CA SER A 254 7.13 1.32 13.57
C SER A 254 7.25 0.63 12.21
N PRO A 255 7.87 -0.55 12.12
CA PRO A 255 7.96 -1.33 10.91
C PRO A 255 6.57 -1.60 10.29
N LYS A 256 6.53 -1.93 9.01
CA LYS A 256 5.28 -2.21 8.30
C LYS A 256 4.47 -3.34 8.96
N SER A 257 5.16 -4.35 9.49
CA SER A 257 4.56 -5.49 10.22
C SER A 257 4.10 -5.16 11.66
N ARG A 258 4.42 -3.98 12.17
CA ARG A 258 4.25 -3.58 13.59
C ARG A 258 4.95 -4.51 14.61
N LYS A 259 5.73 -5.51 14.15
CA LYS A 259 6.48 -6.45 15.00
C LYS A 259 7.94 -6.03 15.09
N VAL A 260 8.46 -5.96 16.30
CA VAL A 260 9.89 -5.88 16.57
C VAL A 260 10.45 -7.30 16.38
N ARG A 261 11.64 -7.40 15.80
CA ARG A 261 12.35 -8.66 15.63
C ARG A 261 13.83 -8.49 15.84
N THR A 262 14.47 -9.52 16.36
CA THR A 262 15.93 -9.65 16.45
C THR A 262 16.43 -10.52 15.31
N ILE A 263 17.52 -10.09 14.70
CA ILE A 263 18.25 -10.83 13.66
C ILE A 263 19.66 -11.07 14.18
N VAL A 264 20.12 -12.30 14.16
CA VAL A 264 21.55 -12.61 14.40
C VAL A 264 22.27 -12.46 13.06
N ILE A 265 23.28 -11.61 13.03
CA ILE A 265 24.04 -11.29 11.82
C ILE A 265 25.41 -11.98 11.82
N PRO A 266 25.92 -12.41 10.64
CA PRO A 266 27.23 -13.05 10.55
C PRO A 266 28.36 -12.06 10.83
N LYS A 267 29.55 -12.59 11.20
CA LYS A 267 30.74 -11.79 11.49
C LYS A 267 31.07 -10.79 10.38
N ALA A 268 30.91 -11.18 9.12
CA ALA A 268 31.12 -10.26 7.98
C ALA A 268 30.24 -9.01 8.04
N ALA A 269 28.98 -9.15 8.45
CA ALA A 269 28.08 -8.02 8.63
C ALA A 269 28.47 -7.15 9.83
N ILE A 270 28.96 -7.76 10.92
CA ILE A 270 29.52 -7.05 12.08
C ILE A 270 30.71 -6.20 11.66
N ASP A 271 31.64 -6.76 10.90
CA ASP A 271 32.84 -6.06 10.42
C ASP A 271 32.48 -4.87 9.50
N ILE A 272 31.45 -5.03 8.65
CA ILE A 272 30.90 -3.94 7.82
C ILE A 272 30.33 -2.82 8.70
N LEU A 273 29.56 -3.14 9.74
CA LEU A 273 29.00 -2.16 10.64
C LEU A 273 30.06 -1.44 11.47
N ARG A 274 31.09 -2.14 11.92
CA ARG A 274 32.26 -1.51 12.59
C ARG A 274 33.01 -0.55 11.65
N ALA A 275 33.19 -0.93 10.39
CA ALA A 275 33.79 -0.05 9.39
C ALA A 275 32.92 1.19 9.11
N GLU A 276 31.60 1.03 9.10
CA GLU A 276 30.67 2.15 8.96
C GLU A 276 30.73 3.10 10.16
N GLN A 277 30.78 2.55 11.38
CA GLN A 277 30.92 3.34 12.61
C GLN A 277 32.21 4.17 12.61
N LYS A 278 33.33 3.57 12.18
CA LYS A 278 34.60 4.28 12.04
C LYS A 278 34.52 5.42 11.02
N THR A 279 33.89 5.17 9.87
CA THR A 279 33.69 6.20 8.84
C THR A 279 32.80 7.33 9.34
N GLN A 280 31.72 7.00 10.03
CA GLN A 280 30.80 7.98 10.59
C GLN A 280 31.48 8.84 11.68
N TYR A 281 32.33 8.23 12.51
CA TYR A 281 33.13 8.97 13.48
C TYR A 281 34.10 9.96 12.81
N GLN A 282 34.76 9.57 11.74
CA GLN A 282 35.63 10.45 10.96
C GLN A 282 34.85 11.61 10.33
N ASN A 283 33.66 11.34 9.80
CA ASN A 283 32.78 12.36 9.24
C ASN A 283 32.31 13.33 10.31
N ARG A 284 31.98 12.86 11.52
CA ARG A 284 31.62 13.70 12.66
C ARG A 284 32.74 14.66 13.04
N LEU A 285 34.00 14.18 13.07
CA LEU A 285 35.14 15.03 13.35
C LEU A 285 35.35 16.11 12.28
N LYS A 286 35.10 15.77 11.00
CA LYS A 286 35.25 16.73 9.89
C LYS A 286 34.11 17.74 9.86
N ALA A 287 32.88 17.32 10.14
CA ALA A 287 31.71 18.19 10.10
C ALA A 287 31.62 19.12 11.31
N GLY A 288 32.27 18.78 12.44
CA GLY A 288 32.27 19.60 13.65
C GLY A 288 30.86 19.94 14.12
N THR A 289 30.53 21.23 14.18
CA THR A 289 29.24 21.75 14.64
C THR A 289 28.09 21.51 13.64
N GLU A 290 28.38 21.17 12.39
CA GLU A 290 27.37 20.84 11.38
C GLU A 290 26.86 19.40 11.48
N TRP A 291 27.47 18.59 12.34
CA TRP A 291 27.07 17.20 12.54
C TRP A 291 25.70 17.10 13.20
N ASP A 292 24.79 16.39 12.54
CA ASP A 292 23.39 16.23 12.99
C ASP A 292 22.93 14.76 12.78
N ASN A 293 23.11 13.91 13.82
CA ASN A 293 22.56 12.56 13.87
C ASN A 293 21.73 12.33 15.14
N GLU A 294 20.77 13.21 15.39
CA GLU A 294 19.85 13.11 16.55
C GLU A 294 19.10 11.78 16.61
N LEU A 295 18.84 11.16 15.45
CA LEU A 295 18.18 9.87 15.37
C LEU A 295 19.10 8.68 15.62
N ASN A 296 20.39 8.90 15.88
CA ASN A 296 21.39 7.85 16.13
C ASN A 296 21.45 6.78 15.04
N LEU A 297 21.31 7.18 13.75
CA LEU A 297 21.25 6.28 12.60
C LEU A 297 22.62 5.67 12.28
N VAL A 298 22.61 4.41 11.84
CA VAL A 298 23.78 3.70 11.36
C VAL A 298 24.26 4.24 10.01
N PHE A 299 23.33 4.51 9.09
CA PHE A 299 23.66 5.01 7.75
C PHE A 299 23.23 6.47 7.58
N THR A 300 24.22 7.34 7.44
CA THR A 300 24.05 8.80 7.30
C THR A 300 24.85 9.34 6.12
N ASP A 301 24.60 10.58 5.76
CA ASP A 301 25.53 11.34 4.91
C ASP A 301 26.74 11.86 5.72
N GLU A 302 27.60 12.62 5.07
CA GLU A 302 28.81 13.21 5.65
C GLU A 302 28.55 14.20 6.79
N PHE A 303 27.31 14.70 6.92
CA PHE A 303 26.87 15.60 7.98
C PHE A 303 26.04 14.91 9.07
N GLY A 304 25.92 13.59 9.04
CA GLY A 304 25.11 12.84 10.00
C GLY A 304 23.63 12.75 9.65
N LYS A 305 23.19 13.38 8.57
CA LYS A 305 21.77 13.40 8.19
C LYS A 305 21.34 12.11 7.53
N SER A 306 20.08 11.77 7.69
CA SER A 306 19.51 10.56 7.12
C SER A 306 19.56 10.54 5.59
N LEU A 307 19.99 9.42 4.99
CA LEU A 307 20.08 9.23 3.55
C LEU A 307 18.69 9.30 2.88
N PRO A 308 18.60 9.91 1.67
CA PRO A 308 17.39 9.88 0.87
C PRO A 308 17.13 8.47 0.31
N HIS A 309 15.91 7.95 0.47
CA HIS A 309 15.48 6.67 -0.11
C HIS A 309 15.73 6.60 -1.63
N ALA A 310 15.38 7.69 -2.32
CA ALA A 310 15.56 7.80 -3.77
C ALA A 310 17.02 7.72 -4.22
N SER A 311 17.99 8.20 -3.40
CA SER A 311 19.41 8.14 -3.75
C SER A 311 19.92 6.69 -3.76
N ILE A 312 19.52 5.90 -2.77
CA ILE A 312 19.87 4.46 -2.70
C ILE A 312 19.27 3.71 -3.89
N GLU A 313 17.97 3.91 -4.17
CA GLU A 313 17.31 3.23 -5.29
C GLU A 313 17.87 3.64 -6.65
N HIS A 314 18.19 4.93 -6.81
CA HIS A 314 18.75 5.43 -8.06
C HIS A 314 20.13 4.85 -8.35
N GLU A 315 21.03 4.83 -7.35
CA GLU A 315 22.36 4.22 -7.49
C GLU A 315 22.23 2.70 -7.72
N PHE A 316 21.39 2.01 -6.95
CA PHE A 316 21.11 0.60 -7.15
C PHE A 316 20.67 0.30 -8.59
N LYS A 317 19.76 1.09 -9.12
CA LYS A 317 19.29 0.93 -10.50
C LYS A 317 20.43 1.13 -11.53
N LYS A 318 21.31 2.09 -11.30
CA LYS A 318 22.51 2.28 -12.17
C LYS A 318 23.43 1.06 -12.13
N ILE A 319 23.66 0.50 -10.94
CA ILE A 319 24.46 -0.71 -10.75
C ILE A 319 23.82 -1.87 -11.52
N MET A 320 22.50 -2.10 -11.35
CA MET A 320 21.79 -3.17 -12.03
C MET A 320 21.83 -3.04 -13.56
N VAL A 321 21.76 -1.83 -14.10
CA VAL A 321 21.93 -1.58 -15.55
C VAL A 321 23.33 -1.96 -16.01
N ARG A 322 24.39 -1.61 -15.26
CA ARG A 322 25.79 -1.94 -15.61
C ARG A 322 26.04 -3.44 -15.65
N ILE A 323 25.43 -4.20 -14.73
CA ILE A 323 25.53 -5.67 -14.71
C ILE A 323 24.45 -6.37 -15.57
N LYS A 324 23.75 -5.62 -16.44
CA LYS A 324 22.74 -6.12 -17.39
C LYS A 324 21.51 -6.78 -16.74
N LEU A 325 21.08 -6.27 -15.58
CA LEU A 325 19.90 -6.72 -14.82
C LEU A 325 18.94 -5.55 -14.53
N PRO A 326 18.51 -4.76 -15.53
CA PRO A 326 17.79 -3.49 -15.31
C PRO A 326 16.39 -3.66 -14.66
N GLU A 327 15.82 -4.85 -14.71
CA GLU A 327 14.51 -5.18 -14.13
C GLU A 327 14.57 -5.40 -12.61
N ARG A 328 15.76 -5.60 -12.05
CA ARG A 328 15.94 -5.87 -10.61
C ARG A 328 15.71 -4.62 -9.78
N ARG A 329 15.10 -4.81 -8.62
CA ARG A 329 14.77 -3.77 -7.65
C ARG A 329 15.56 -4.01 -6.37
N PHE A 330 15.79 -2.98 -5.58
CA PHE A 330 16.44 -3.13 -4.27
C PHE A 330 15.77 -4.22 -3.39
N HIS A 331 14.44 -4.33 -3.44
CA HIS A 331 13.72 -5.34 -2.66
C HIS A 331 14.08 -6.78 -3.04
N ASP A 332 14.62 -6.99 -4.24
CA ASP A 332 15.01 -8.32 -4.71
C ASP A 332 16.28 -8.83 -3.98
N LEU A 333 17.08 -7.95 -3.33
CA LEU A 333 18.13 -8.35 -2.39
C LEU A 333 17.59 -9.11 -1.18
N ARG A 334 16.43 -8.71 -0.68
CA ARG A 334 15.74 -9.41 0.40
C ARG A 334 15.22 -10.77 -0.05
N HIS A 335 14.73 -10.88 -1.29
CA HIS A 335 14.35 -12.17 -1.87
C HIS A 335 15.58 -13.05 -2.06
N THR A 336 16.72 -12.48 -2.46
CA THR A 336 18.01 -13.17 -2.56
C THR A 336 18.45 -13.73 -1.20
N PHE A 337 18.43 -12.90 -0.14
CA PHE A 337 18.70 -13.38 1.23
C PHE A 337 17.83 -14.57 1.62
N ALA A 338 16.52 -14.48 1.40
CA ALA A 338 15.59 -15.54 1.76
C ALA A 338 15.89 -16.84 1.01
N THR A 339 16.12 -16.76 -0.30
CA THR A 339 16.47 -17.91 -1.14
C THR A 339 17.77 -18.56 -0.70
N GLU A 340 18.81 -17.76 -0.47
CA GLU A 340 20.11 -18.29 -0.02
C GLU A 340 20.06 -18.87 1.40
N ALA A 341 19.29 -18.26 2.31
CA ALA A 341 19.09 -18.82 3.65
C ALA A 341 18.39 -20.20 3.60
N ILE A 342 17.34 -20.32 2.78
CA ILE A 342 16.64 -21.61 2.60
C ILE A 342 17.58 -22.64 1.94
N ARG A 343 18.35 -22.28 0.91
CA ARG A 343 19.35 -23.15 0.28
C ARG A 343 20.42 -23.59 1.24
N ALA A 344 20.83 -22.72 2.17
CA ALA A 344 21.76 -23.05 3.25
C ALA A 344 21.17 -23.97 4.33
N GLY A 345 19.90 -24.37 4.22
CA GLY A 345 19.23 -25.29 5.14
C GLY A 345 18.54 -24.62 6.33
N VAL A 346 18.44 -23.29 6.34
CA VAL A 346 17.65 -22.58 7.37
C VAL A 346 16.17 -22.88 7.16
N ASP A 347 15.47 -23.28 8.20
CA ASP A 347 14.05 -23.59 8.12
C ASP A 347 13.20 -22.36 7.75
N VAL A 348 12.10 -22.59 7.05
CA VAL A 348 11.25 -21.54 6.47
C VAL A 348 10.61 -20.65 7.56
N GLU A 349 10.36 -21.21 8.75
CA GLU A 349 9.78 -20.45 9.86
C GLU A 349 10.80 -19.43 10.41
N THR A 350 12.04 -19.85 10.59
CA THR A 350 13.16 -18.98 10.99
C THR A 350 13.40 -17.89 9.95
N VAL A 351 13.43 -18.21 8.65
CA VAL A 351 13.53 -17.21 7.58
C VAL A 351 12.35 -16.25 7.62
N SER A 352 11.13 -16.73 7.80
CA SER A 352 9.93 -15.89 7.89
C SER A 352 9.99 -14.93 9.08
N LYS A 353 10.44 -15.41 10.25
CA LYS A 353 10.63 -14.59 11.46
C LYS A 353 11.72 -13.54 11.25
N THR A 354 12.88 -13.93 10.73
CA THR A 354 14.00 -13.03 10.40
C THR A 354 13.57 -11.91 9.45
N LEU A 355 12.82 -12.26 8.42
CA LEU A 355 12.29 -11.30 7.48
C LEU A 355 11.15 -10.44 8.08
N GLY A 356 10.44 -10.92 9.10
CA GLY A 356 9.25 -10.27 9.65
C GLY A 356 8.10 -10.30 8.65
N HIS A 357 7.83 -11.45 8.05
CA HIS A 357 6.64 -11.68 7.24
C HIS A 357 5.40 -11.81 8.14
N PHE A 358 4.23 -11.51 7.59
CA PHE A 358 2.97 -11.61 8.34
C PHE A 358 2.64 -13.07 8.66
N SER A 359 2.92 -13.99 7.72
CA SER A 359 2.68 -15.42 7.87
C SER A 359 3.80 -16.23 7.23
N VAL A 360 4.02 -17.45 7.75
CA VAL A 360 4.92 -18.43 7.15
C VAL A 360 4.42 -18.86 5.77
N GLY A 361 3.09 -18.95 5.58
CA GLY A 361 2.45 -19.26 4.29
C GLY A 361 2.91 -18.34 3.18
N PHE A 362 3.02 -17.03 3.44
CA PHE A 362 3.57 -16.10 2.45
C PHE A 362 5.00 -16.44 2.03
N THR A 363 5.84 -16.89 2.97
CA THR A 363 7.22 -17.31 2.66
C THR A 363 7.22 -18.59 1.83
N LEU A 364 6.35 -19.54 2.14
CA LEU A 364 6.18 -20.78 1.35
C LEU A 364 5.66 -20.48 -0.06
N ASP A 365 4.66 -19.61 -0.21
CA ASP A 365 4.12 -19.22 -1.52
C ASP A 365 5.18 -18.60 -2.43
N VAL A 366 6.08 -17.80 -1.85
CA VAL A 366 7.12 -17.08 -2.59
C VAL A 366 8.31 -17.98 -2.90
N TYR A 367 8.71 -18.86 -1.98
CA TYR A 367 9.94 -19.65 -2.06
C TYR A 367 9.71 -21.17 -2.12
N GLY A 368 8.47 -21.60 -2.41
CA GLY A 368 8.10 -23.03 -2.43
C GLY A 368 8.90 -23.87 -3.41
N HIS A 369 9.36 -23.28 -4.53
CA HIS A 369 10.24 -23.95 -5.49
C HIS A 369 11.61 -24.32 -4.89
N VAL A 370 12.16 -23.46 -4.03
CA VAL A 370 13.43 -23.74 -3.31
C VAL A 370 13.25 -24.89 -2.32
N THR A 371 12.09 -24.94 -1.64
CA THR A 371 11.78 -26.04 -0.73
C THR A 371 11.62 -27.37 -1.46
N GLN A 372 11.20 -27.38 -2.71
CA GLN A 372 11.13 -28.61 -3.51
C GLN A 372 12.52 -29.15 -3.83
N GLU A 373 13.44 -28.30 -4.31
CA GLU A 373 14.85 -28.68 -4.52
C GLU A 373 15.48 -29.28 -3.23
N MET A 374 15.18 -28.69 -2.06
CA MET A 374 15.65 -29.18 -0.77
C MET A 374 15.05 -30.56 -0.40
N LYS A 375 13.79 -30.82 -0.73
CA LYS A 375 13.15 -32.13 -0.51
C LYS A 375 13.82 -33.21 -1.32
N GLU A 376 14.14 -32.95 -2.56
CA GLU A 376 14.84 -33.88 -3.46
C GLU A 376 16.24 -34.17 -2.95
N GLU A 377 16.98 -33.15 -2.53
CA GLU A 377 18.30 -33.31 -1.91
C GLU A 377 18.22 -34.07 -0.56
N ALA A 378 17.24 -33.77 0.28
CA ALA A 378 17.02 -34.47 1.53
C ALA A 378 16.71 -35.96 1.28
N ALA A 379 15.88 -36.29 0.31
CA ALA A 379 15.57 -37.66 -0.07
C ALA A 379 16.85 -38.41 -0.52
N ARG A 380 17.70 -37.76 -1.31
CA ARG A 380 18.99 -38.32 -1.74
C ARG A 380 19.92 -38.58 -0.54
N ARG A 381 20.07 -37.61 0.38
CA ARG A 381 20.88 -37.75 1.59
C ARG A 381 20.39 -38.87 2.53
N ILE A 382 19.07 -39.00 2.68
CA ILE A 382 18.44 -40.09 3.44
C ILE A 382 18.80 -41.43 2.82
N GLN A 383 18.64 -41.59 1.51
CA GLN A 383 18.98 -42.81 0.79
C GLN A 383 20.45 -43.14 0.96
N GLU A 384 21.38 -42.20 0.79
CA GLU A 384 22.82 -42.38 0.98
C GLU A 384 23.16 -42.78 2.42
N SER A 385 22.48 -42.20 3.42
CA SER A 385 22.66 -42.56 4.85
C SER A 385 22.18 -43.95 5.15
N ILE A 386 21.04 -44.37 4.60
CA ILE A 386 20.51 -45.74 4.78
C ILE A 386 21.45 -46.73 4.09
N ASN A 387 21.87 -46.48 2.88
CA ASN A 387 22.77 -47.36 2.13
C ASN A 387 24.12 -47.55 2.85
N ARG A 388 24.70 -46.48 3.41
CA ARG A 388 25.93 -46.57 4.22
C ARG A 388 25.78 -47.47 5.46
N ARG A 389 24.61 -47.43 6.11
CA ARG A 389 24.34 -48.24 7.31
C ARG A 389 23.96 -49.66 6.98
N ALA A 390 23.43 -49.93 5.77
CA ALA A 390 23.04 -51.25 5.32
C ALA A 390 24.20 -52.05 4.72
N MET A 391 25.30 -51.39 4.34
CA MET A 391 26.50 -52.00 3.72
C MET A 391 27.70 -52.09 4.67
N GLY A 392 27.63 -51.59 5.88
CA GLY A 392 28.63 -51.68 6.94
C GLY A 392 28.10 -52.47 8.12
#